data_a9f845c32006d2fb8b4d318638769fbb
#
_entry.id   a9f845c32006d2fb8b4d318638769fbb
#
_cell.length_a   1.000
_cell.length_b   1.000
_cell.length_c   1.000
_cell.angle_alpha   90.00
_cell.angle_beta   90.00
_cell.angle_gamma   90.00
#
_symmetry.space_group_name_H-M   'P 1'
#
loop_
_entity.id
_entity.type
_entity.pdbx_description
1 polymer ?
#
loop_
_entity_poly.entity_id
_entity_poly.type
_entity_poly.pdbx_seq_one_letter_code
_entity_poly.pdbx_strand_id
1 'polypeptide(L)'
;MDKRERDAMKKKNLQRKQRLLAVVLSVMLFAGLLPGSLSQVLAASDEYEDCCIAEVAGDEPDGIYEIEMLKADQSLAFSEEMVKLEYGATTYVQVANAVESQDATDGKGYGTGAVTYRLTDNALGAQIDEKSGTLTFSDGKTGSVTVTAKKEADECYNECEASYTLVITYMQAPDVTYRLQGPQNSVNEDGTALPFSYHGDSTAAWFTDTVTIQAPDGYLISRTNSLSSRNWSASISCTEEGHNEISYYLRNRKSGGITDVLTIYDLKIDKENPTDLQMSC
;
A
#
# COMPACT_ATOMS: atom_id res chain seq x y z
N MET A 1 -19.06 -23.35 -21.98
CA MET A 1 -19.63 -24.23 -20.93
C MET A 1 -20.20 -25.47 -21.60
N ASP A 2 -19.62 -26.62 -21.28
CA ASP A 2 -19.98 -27.90 -21.89
C ASP A 2 -21.36 -28.36 -21.41
N LYS A 3 -22.06 -29.16 -22.26
CA LYS A 3 -23.38 -29.74 -21.94
C LYS A 3 -23.37 -30.51 -20.61
N ARG A 4 -22.26 -31.18 -20.30
CA ARG A 4 -22.07 -31.93 -19.04
C ARG A 4 -22.04 -31.02 -17.81
N GLU A 5 -21.44 -29.85 -17.91
CA GLU A 5 -21.39 -28.85 -16.81
C GLU A 5 -22.78 -28.28 -16.54
N ARG A 6 -23.54 -27.99 -17.59
CA ARG A 6 -24.95 -27.50 -17.45
C ARG A 6 -25.86 -28.54 -16.82
N ASP A 7 -25.68 -29.81 -17.19
CA ASP A 7 -26.53 -30.90 -16.63
C ASP A 7 -26.12 -31.19 -15.17
N ALA A 8 -24.82 -31.07 -14.82
CA ALA A 8 -24.35 -31.18 -13.43
C ALA A 8 -24.88 -30.05 -12.55
N MET A 9 -24.87 -28.81 -13.05
CA MET A 9 -25.44 -27.65 -12.35
C MET A 9 -26.95 -27.81 -12.13
N LYS A 10 -27.70 -28.20 -13.17
CA LYS A 10 -29.16 -28.47 -13.04
C LYS A 10 -29.48 -29.54 -12.02
N LYS A 11 -28.67 -30.60 -11.97
CA LYS A 11 -28.83 -31.70 -11.00
C LYS A 11 -28.53 -31.23 -9.58
N LYS A 12 -27.52 -30.39 -9.42
CA LYS A 12 -27.12 -29.81 -8.12
C LYS A 12 -28.22 -28.85 -7.60
N ASN A 13 -28.75 -28.02 -8.47
CA ASN A 13 -29.87 -27.12 -8.15
C ASN A 13 -31.13 -27.87 -7.78
N LEU A 14 -31.45 -28.96 -8.49
CA LEU A 14 -32.63 -29.78 -8.18
C LEU A 14 -32.48 -30.45 -6.80
N GLN A 15 -31.29 -30.94 -6.44
CA GLN A 15 -31.05 -31.51 -5.11
C GLN A 15 -31.14 -30.47 -3.98
N ARG A 16 -30.72 -29.22 -4.23
CA ARG A 16 -30.84 -28.11 -3.26
C ARG A 16 -32.31 -27.74 -3.07
N LYS A 17 -33.06 -27.56 -4.15
CA LYS A 17 -34.51 -27.30 -4.09
C LYS A 17 -35.26 -28.41 -3.30
N GLN A 18 -34.85 -29.66 -3.46
CA GLN A 18 -35.42 -30.76 -2.69
C GLN A 18 -35.04 -30.72 -1.20
N ARG A 19 -33.83 -30.26 -0.84
CA ARG A 19 -33.41 -30.10 0.57
C ARG A 19 -34.14 -28.93 1.24
N LEU A 20 -34.26 -27.78 0.56
CA LEU A 20 -35.01 -26.62 1.05
C LEU A 20 -36.47 -26.99 1.26
N LEU A 21 -37.08 -27.65 0.29
CA LEU A 21 -38.46 -28.15 0.40
C LEU A 21 -38.65 -29.11 1.58
N ALA A 22 -37.62 -29.95 1.86
CA ALA A 22 -37.68 -30.86 3.00
C ALA A 22 -37.58 -30.13 4.34
N VAL A 23 -36.80 -29.06 4.43
CA VAL A 23 -36.69 -28.23 5.64
C VAL A 23 -37.99 -27.49 5.88
N VAL A 24 -38.53 -26.84 4.87
CA VAL A 24 -39.84 -26.11 4.95
C VAL A 24 -40.96 -27.08 5.28
N LEU A 25 -41.00 -28.25 4.68
CA LEU A 25 -41.99 -29.29 5.02
C LEU A 25 -41.82 -29.81 6.47
N SER A 26 -40.59 -29.97 6.96
CA SER A 26 -40.30 -30.37 8.34
C SER A 26 -40.82 -29.32 9.35
N VAL A 27 -40.57 -28.05 9.09
CA VAL A 27 -41.02 -26.94 9.95
C VAL A 27 -42.56 -26.89 9.94
N MET A 28 -43.20 -27.05 8.77
CA MET A 28 -44.67 -27.09 8.67
C MET A 28 -45.27 -28.30 9.37
N LEU A 29 -44.65 -29.48 9.33
CA LEU A 29 -45.10 -30.67 10.06
C LEU A 29 -45.00 -30.52 11.57
N PHE A 30 -43.98 -29.84 12.06
CA PHE A 30 -43.82 -29.54 13.48
C PHE A 30 -44.82 -28.47 13.97
N ALA A 31 -45.18 -27.52 13.13
CA ALA A 31 -46.13 -26.45 13.45
C ALA A 31 -47.59 -26.84 13.27
N GLY A 32 -47.92 -28.05 12.79
CA GLY A 32 -49.32 -28.54 12.64
C GLY A 32 -50.10 -27.84 11.57
N LEU A 33 -49.49 -27.26 10.56
CA LEU A 33 -50.14 -26.47 9.50
C LEU A 33 -50.81 -27.31 8.43
N LEU A 34 -52.04 -26.94 8.07
CA LEU A 34 -52.89 -27.61 7.09
C LEU A 34 -52.50 -27.30 5.62
N PRO A 35 -52.88 -28.15 4.64
CA PRO A 35 -52.39 -28.14 3.27
C PRO A 35 -52.72 -26.89 2.41
N GLY A 36 -53.56 -25.98 2.90
CA GLY A 36 -53.95 -24.79 2.15
C GLY A 36 -52.88 -23.67 2.07
N SER A 37 -51.91 -23.70 2.96
CA SER A 37 -50.82 -22.72 3.03
C SER A 37 -49.60 -23.13 2.21
N LEU A 38 -49.53 -24.38 1.76
CA LEU A 38 -48.40 -24.92 0.98
C LEU A 38 -48.22 -24.26 -0.41
N SER A 39 -49.32 -23.84 -1.04
CA SER A 39 -49.24 -23.25 -2.38
C SER A 39 -48.66 -21.82 -2.38
N GLN A 40 -48.85 -21.05 -1.31
CA GLN A 40 -48.26 -19.70 -1.19
C GLN A 40 -46.78 -19.72 -0.85
N VAL A 41 -46.34 -20.67 -0.03
CA VAL A 41 -44.91 -20.84 0.31
C VAL A 41 -44.12 -21.36 -0.90
N LEU A 42 -44.72 -22.22 -1.74
CA LEU A 42 -44.07 -22.70 -2.96
C LEU A 42 -43.96 -21.61 -4.05
N ALA A 43 -44.90 -20.65 -4.11
CA ALA A 43 -44.84 -19.55 -5.04
C ALA A 43 -43.78 -18.50 -4.66
N ALA A 44 -43.56 -18.28 -3.37
CA ALA A 44 -42.51 -17.39 -2.88
C ALA A 44 -41.10 -17.97 -3.09
N SER A 45 -40.94 -19.30 -3.16
CA SER A 45 -39.62 -19.94 -3.34
C SER A 45 -39.11 -19.95 -4.78
N ASP A 46 -39.93 -19.63 -5.77
CA ASP A 46 -39.49 -19.62 -7.18
C ASP A 46 -38.81 -18.29 -7.59
N GLU A 47 -38.92 -17.24 -6.79
CA GLU A 47 -38.37 -15.91 -7.06
C GLU A 47 -37.01 -15.63 -6.34
N TYR A 48 -36.63 -16.44 -5.38
CA TYR A 48 -35.39 -16.20 -4.61
C TYR A 48 -34.29 -17.23 -4.91
N GLU A 49 -33.19 -16.71 -5.40
CA GLU A 49 -32.02 -17.54 -5.68
C GLU A 49 -31.40 -18.15 -4.40
N ASP A 50 -30.91 -19.33 -4.51
CA ASP A 50 -30.48 -20.43 -3.62
C ASP A 50 -29.55 -20.10 -2.41
N CYS A 51 -29.41 -18.86 -1.95
CA CYS A 51 -28.34 -18.50 -1.02
C CYS A 51 -28.76 -17.92 0.33
N CYS A 52 -30.04 -17.70 0.56
CA CYS A 52 -30.51 -17.07 1.80
C CYS A 52 -31.02 -18.09 2.81
N ILE A 53 -30.77 -17.87 4.09
CA ILE A 53 -31.32 -18.63 5.20
C ILE A 53 -32.74 -18.08 5.47
N ALA A 54 -33.76 -18.92 5.36
CA ALA A 54 -35.12 -18.51 5.70
C ALA A 54 -35.35 -18.75 7.20
N GLU A 55 -35.63 -17.70 7.94
CA GLU A 55 -36.14 -17.79 9.28
C GLU A 55 -37.64 -17.56 9.32
N VAL A 56 -38.37 -18.42 10.02
CA VAL A 56 -39.83 -18.28 10.18
C VAL A 56 -40.09 -17.54 11.47
N ALA A 57 -40.37 -16.25 11.38
CA ALA A 57 -40.73 -15.44 12.53
C ALA A 57 -42.27 -15.28 12.60
N GLY A 58 -42.85 -15.64 13.73
CA GLY A 58 -44.23 -15.28 14.05
C GLY A 58 -45.00 -16.39 14.77
N ASP A 59 -45.58 -16.02 15.89
CA ASP A 59 -46.54 -16.81 16.70
C ASP A 59 -47.91 -16.15 16.58
N GLU A 60 -48.33 -15.85 15.33
CA GLU A 60 -49.63 -15.19 15.09
C GLU A 60 -50.76 -16.24 14.96
N PRO A 61 -51.89 -16.04 15.67
CA PRO A 61 -53.00 -16.98 15.69
C PRO A 61 -53.74 -17.10 14.34
N ASP A 62 -53.44 -16.22 13.38
CA ASP A 62 -54.11 -16.18 12.08
C ASP A 62 -53.38 -16.96 10.97
N GLY A 63 -52.23 -17.61 11.31
CA GLY A 63 -51.51 -18.47 10.38
C GLY A 63 -50.79 -17.73 9.25
N ILE A 64 -50.55 -16.43 9.40
CA ILE A 64 -49.70 -15.65 8.49
C ILE A 64 -48.28 -15.70 9.06
N TYR A 65 -47.40 -16.37 8.33
CA TYR A 65 -45.95 -16.41 8.65
C TYR A 65 -45.25 -15.46 7.72
N GLU A 66 -44.49 -14.53 8.30
CA GLU A 66 -43.56 -13.69 7.55
C GLU A 66 -42.23 -14.43 7.49
N ILE A 67 -41.80 -14.76 6.27
CA ILE A 67 -40.47 -15.38 6.07
C ILE A 67 -39.49 -14.27 5.82
N GLU A 68 -38.66 -13.98 6.82
CA GLU A 68 -37.54 -13.06 6.69
C GLU A 68 -36.36 -13.83 6.09
N MET A 69 -35.86 -13.35 4.95
CA MET A 69 -34.67 -13.89 4.31
C MET A 69 -33.45 -13.24 4.94
N LEU A 70 -32.75 -13.98 5.78
CA LEU A 70 -31.54 -13.50 6.42
C LEU A 70 -30.36 -13.64 5.43
N LYS A 71 -29.67 -12.54 5.21
CA LYS A 71 -28.43 -12.54 4.44
C LYS A 71 -27.31 -13.15 5.26
N ALA A 72 -26.47 -13.95 4.60
CA ALA A 72 -25.25 -14.47 5.22
C ALA A 72 -24.19 -13.39 5.35
N ASP A 73 -23.31 -13.52 6.33
CA ASP A 73 -22.15 -12.65 6.44
C ASP A 73 -21.07 -13.10 5.45
N GLN A 74 -20.39 -12.12 4.87
CA GLN A 74 -19.19 -12.32 4.08
C GLN A 74 -18.04 -11.50 4.67
N SER A 75 -16.82 -11.82 4.28
CA SER A 75 -15.65 -11.09 4.75
C SER A 75 -14.70 -10.75 3.62
N LEU A 76 -13.94 -9.66 3.83
CA LEU A 76 -12.78 -9.28 3.05
C LEU A 76 -11.54 -9.40 3.89
N ALA A 77 -10.41 -9.67 3.26
CA ALA A 77 -9.12 -9.62 3.92
C ALA A 77 -8.06 -9.04 3.00
N PHE A 78 -7.13 -8.30 3.55
CA PHE A 78 -5.87 -7.97 2.91
C PHE A 78 -4.80 -8.97 3.33
N SER A 79 -3.78 -9.16 2.50
CA SER A 79 -2.65 -10.05 2.80
C SER A 79 -1.85 -9.58 4.01
N GLU A 80 -1.84 -8.28 4.26
CA GLU A 80 -1.14 -7.63 5.36
C GLU A 80 -2.00 -6.51 5.92
N GLU A 81 -2.05 -6.37 7.25
CA GLU A 81 -2.75 -5.27 7.92
C GLU A 81 -1.92 -3.98 7.91
N MET A 82 -0.60 -4.09 7.79
CA MET A 82 0.32 -2.96 7.72
C MET A 82 1.43 -3.22 6.71
N VAL A 83 1.59 -2.30 5.78
CA VAL A 83 2.66 -2.31 4.76
C VAL A 83 3.60 -1.15 5.02
N LYS A 84 4.90 -1.42 5.05
CA LYS A 84 5.93 -0.39 5.21
C LYS A 84 6.77 -0.31 3.94
N LEU A 85 6.89 0.88 3.39
CA LEU A 85 7.69 1.15 2.20
C LEU A 85 8.69 2.27 2.47
N GLU A 86 9.80 2.23 1.75
CA GLU A 86 10.72 3.36 1.69
C GLU A 86 10.21 4.40 0.67
N TYR A 87 10.40 5.68 0.97
CA TYR A 87 10.12 6.75 0.04
C TYR A 87 10.90 6.53 -1.27
N GLY A 88 10.19 6.57 -2.36
CA GLY A 88 10.70 6.19 -3.68
C GLY A 88 9.74 5.26 -4.43
N ALA A 89 8.80 4.64 -3.74
CA ALA A 89 7.69 3.94 -4.36
C ALA A 89 6.71 4.95 -4.99
N THR A 90 6.36 4.76 -6.26
CA THR A 90 5.44 5.64 -6.99
C THR A 90 4.01 5.10 -7.01
N THR A 91 3.88 3.76 -6.96
CA THR A 91 2.59 3.07 -6.95
C THR A 91 2.66 1.83 -6.07
N TYR A 92 1.56 1.53 -5.40
CA TYR A 92 1.41 0.32 -4.63
C TYR A 92 -0.04 -0.16 -4.72
N VAL A 93 -0.22 -1.45 -4.86
CA VAL A 93 -1.55 -2.08 -4.92
C VAL A 93 -1.58 -3.28 -3.99
N GLN A 94 -2.58 -3.32 -3.12
CA GLN A 94 -2.95 -4.51 -2.38
C GLN A 94 -4.46 -4.71 -2.54
N VAL A 95 -4.84 -5.68 -3.32
CA VAL A 95 -6.25 -5.95 -3.60
C VAL A 95 -6.85 -6.75 -2.45
N ALA A 96 -8.01 -6.29 -1.96
CA ALA A 96 -8.76 -7.04 -0.97
C ALA A 96 -9.30 -8.34 -1.60
N ASN A 97 -9.13 -9.43 -0.88
CA ASN A 97 -9.65 -10.72 -1.30
C ASN A 97 -10.92 -11.07 -0.51
N ALA A 98 -11.91 -11.63 -1.21
CA ALA A 98 -13.06 -12.21 -0.55
C ALA A 98 -12.63 -13.50 0.16
N VAL A 99 -12.94 -13.59 1.44
CA VAL A 99 -12.73 -14.80 2.24
C VAL A 99 -14.03 -15.59 2.25
N GLU A 100 -13.92 -16.91 2.08
CA GLU A 100 -15.08 -17.80 2.07
C GLU A 100 -15.77 -17.76 3.44
N SER A 101 -17.09 -17.47 3.44
CA SER A 101 -17.89 -17.54 4.65
C SER A 101 -18.21 -19.00 4.98
N GLN A 102 -17.99 -19.41 6.22
CA GLN A 102 -18.30 -20.77 6.67
C GLN A 102 -19.81 -21.05 6.71
N ASP A 103 -20.61 -19.98 6.78
CA ASP A 103 -22.09 -20.06 6.84
C ASP A 103 -22.75 -20.03 5.45
N ALA A 104 -21.94 -19.93 4.39
CA ALA A 104 -22.45 -19.86 3.04
C ALA A 104 -23.10 -21.17 2.59
N THR A 105 -24.35 -21.09 2.21
CA THR A 105 -25.13 -22.23 1.71
C THR A 105 -24.96 -22.46 0.21
N ASP A 106 -24.52 -21.45 -0.54
CA ASP A 106 -24.31 -21.52 -1.99
C ASP A 106 -23.02 -22.22 -2.41
N GLY A 107 -22.13 -22.51 -1.46
CA GLY A 107 -20.84 -23.16 -1.68
C GLY A 107 -19.78 -22.28 -2.34
N LYS A 108 -20.02 -20.96 -2.45
CA LYS A 108 -19.05 -19.97 -2.93
C LYS A 108 -18.41 -19.21 -1.76
N GLY A 109 -19.17 -19.03 -0.65
CA GLY A 109 -18.71 -18.38 0.55
C GLY A 109 -18.61 -16.86 0.49
N TYR A 110 -18.96 -16.24 -0.62
CA TYR A 110 -18.96 -14.77 -0.79
C TYR A 110 -19.92 -14.34 -1.89
N GLY A 111 -20.46 -13.14 -1.72
CA GLY A 111 -21.42 -12.55 -2.65
C GLY A 111 -20.78 -12.00 -3.93
N THR A 112 -21.64 -11.50 -4.81
CA THR A 112 -21.28 -10.89 -6.11
C THR A 112 -21.16 -9.37 -6.06
N GLY A 113 -21.39 -8.76 -4.87
CA GLY A 113 -21.31 -7.31 -4.68
C GLY A 113 -19.97 -6.71 -5.13
N ALA A 114 -20.02 -5.51 -5.67
CA ALA A 114 -18.84 -4.80 -6.15
C ALA A 114 -17.89 -4.45 -4.99
N VAL A 115 -16.59 -4.53 -5.24
CA VAL A 115 -15.56 -4.05 -4.30
C VAL A 115 -15.12 -2.65 -4.72
N THR A 116 -15.19 -1.71 -3.77
CA THR A 116 -14.72 -0.33 -3.96
C THR A 116 -13.69 0.03 -2.90
N TYR A 117 -12.82 0.97 -3.22
CA TYR A 117 -11.71 1.38 -2.35
C TYR A 117 -11.80 2.85 -2.01
N ARG A 118 -11.48 3.19 -0.76
CA ARG A 118 -11.42 4.57 -0.27
C ARG A 118 -10.22 4.79 0.64
N LEU A 119 -9.82 6.05 0.80
CA LEU A 119 -8.74 6.45 1.70
C LEU A 119 -9.30 7.16 2.94
N THR A 120 -8.66 6.87 4.08
CA THR A 120 -8.82 7.62 5.34
C THR A 120 -7.44 7.90 5.93
N ASP A 121 -7.35 8.86 6.86
CA ASP A 121 -6.09 9.23 7.53
C ASP A 121 -4.93 9.48 6.55
N ASN A 122 -5.21 10.21 5.49
CA ASN A 122 -4.33 10.36 4.33
C ASN A 122 -3.28 11.48 4.53
N ALA A 123 -2.29 11.25 5.39
CA ALA A 123 -1.17 12.17 5.60
C ALA A 123 -0.23 12.23 4.37
N LEU A 124 -0.20 11.16 3.56
CA LEU A 124 0.61 11.08 2.34
C LEU A 124 0.08 11.96 1.20
N GLY A 125 -1.19 12.38 1.25
CA GLY A 125 -1.86 13.01 0.11
C GLY A 125 -1.93 12.07 -1.10
N ALA A 126 -2.05 10.77 -0.84
CA ALA A 126 -2.19 9.75 -1.87
C ALA A 126 -3.53 9.88 -2.59
N GLN A 127 -3.58 9.36 -3.80
CA GLN A 127 -4.82 9.16 -4.55
C GLN A 127 -5.04 7.67 -4.76
N ILE A 128 -6.29 7.25 -4.81
CA ILE A 128 -6.67 5.86 -5.06
C ILE A 128 -7.62 5.78 -6.23
N ASP A 129 -7.44 4.77 -7.06
CA ASP A 129 -8.45 4.37 -8.01
C ASP A 129 -9.50 3.51 -7.28
N GLU A 130 -10.73 3.99 -7.22
CA GLU A 130 -11.81 3.39 -6.44
C GLU A 130 -12.17 1.95 -6.88
N LYS A 131 -11.84 1.57 -8.12
CA LYS A 131 -12.17 0.25 -8.66
C LYS A 131 -11.02 -0.74 -8.54
N SER A 132 -9.78 -0.29 -8.79
CA SER A 132 -8.61 -1.16 -8.79
C SER A 132 -7.85 -1.17 -7.47
N GLY A 133 -8.09 -0.20 -6.58
CA GLY A 133 -7.31 -0.02 -5.36
C GLY A 133 -5.88 0.46 -5.61
N THR A 134 -5.57 0.93 -6.84
CA THR A 134 -4.24 1.43 -7.17
C THR A 134 -3.97 2.75 -6.49
N LEU A 135 -2.90 2.80 -5.70
CA LEU A 135 -2.43 4.01 -5.03
C LEU A 135 -1.37 4.73 -5.86
N THR A 136 -1.48 6.05 -5.91
CA THR A 136 -0.43 6.95 -6.45
C THR A 136 -0.06 7.99 -5.40
N PHE A 137 1.23 8.35 -5.35
CA PHE A 137 1.78 9.25 -4.34
C PHE A 137 2.38 10.49 -4.99
N SER A 138 2.31 11.60 -4.27
CA SER A 138 3.02 12.83 -4.65
C SER A 138 4.49 12.75 -4.24
N ASP A 139 5.35 13.43 -4.99
CA ASP A 139 6.78 13.57 -4.67
C ASP A 139 6.98 14.23 -3.29
N GLY A 140 7.99 13.75 -2.57
CA GLY A 140 8.49 14.38 -1.35
C GLY A 140 7.66 14.15 -0.08
N LYS A 141 6.72 13.23 -0.08
CA LYS A 141 5.87 12.99 1.10
C LYS A 141 6.13 11.63 1.74
N THR A 142 6.22 11.66 3.06
CA THR A 142 6.24 10.51 3.95
C THR A 142 5.06 10.59 4.92
N GLY A 143 4.72 9.48 5.57
CA GLY A 143 3.60 9.40 6.49
C GLY A 143 2.80 8.13 6.29
N SER A 144 1.52 8.16 6.66
CA SER A 144 0.63 7.01 6.56
C SER A 144 -0.66 7.33 5.81
N VAL A 145 -1.28 6.29 5.31
CA VAL A 145 -2.64 6.31 4.75
C VAL A 145 -3.32 4.98 5.06
N THR A 146 -4.60 5.04 5.42
CA THR A 146 -5.43 3.86 5.58
C THR A 146 -6.26 3.65 4.34
N VAL A 147 -6.17 2.45 3.76
CA VAL A 147 -6.97 1.99 2.63
C VAL A 147 -8.06 1.09 3.16
N THR A 148 -9.30 1.41 2.84
CA THR A 148 -10.46 0.58 3.15
C THR A 148 -11.07 0.07 1.87
N ALA A 149 -11.23 -1.24 1.77
CA ALA A 149 -12.05 -1.89 0.75
C ALA A 149 -13.43 -2.18 1.33
N LYS A 150 -14.46 -1.82 0.62
CA LYS A 150 -15.84 -2.14 0.93
C LYS A 150 -16.39 -3.04 -0.17
N LYS A 151 -16.97 -4.17 0.21
CA LYS A 151 -17.75 -5.01 -0.66
C LYS A 151 -19.22 -4.77 -0.38
N GLU A 152 -19.98 -4.46 -1.41
CA GLU A 152 -21.41 -4.20 -1.29
C GLU A 152 -22.19 -5.48 -0.95
N ALA A 153 -23.31 -5.28 -0.26
CA ALA A 153 -24.29 -6.34 -0.07
C ALA A 153 -24.88 -6.75 -1.42
N ASP A 154 -25.31 -7.99 -1.52
CA ASP A 154 -26.15 -8.46 -2.60
C ASP A 154 -27.43 -9.13 -2.03
N GLU A 155 -28.10 -9.93 -2.81
CA GLU A 155 -29.34 -10.59 -2.37
C GLU A 155 -29.10 -11.58 -1.23
N CYS A 156 -27.90 -12.18 -1.16
CA CYS A 156 -27.57 -13.29 -0.29
C CYS A 156 -26.62 -12.95 0.84
N TYR A 157 -25.85 -11.86 0.71
CA TYR A 157 -24.79 -11.51 1.62
C TYR A 157 -24.89 -10.06 2.10
N ASN A 158 -24.54 -9.86 3.37
CA ASN A 158 -24.35 -8.55 3.95
C ASN A 158 -23.12 -7.85 3.37
N GLU A 159 -23.08 -6.52 3.44
CA GLU A 159 -21.85 -5.79 3.13
C GLU A 159 -20.73 -6.10 4.13
N CYS A 160 -19.50 -5.97 3.69
CA CYS A 160 -18.33 -6.08 4.57
C CYS A 160 -17.22 -5.10 4.17
N GLU A 161 -16.36 -4.81 5.13
CA GLU A 161 -15.21 -3.95 4.94
C GLU A 161 -13.93 -4.60 5.48
N ALA A 162 -12.80 -4.26 4.87
CA ALA A 162 -11.47 -4.56 5.37
C ALA A 162 -10.56 -3.35 5.18
N SER A 163 -9.55 -3.21 6.01
CA SER A 163 -8.62 -2.09 5.92
C SER A 163 -7.18 -2.54 6.14
N TYR A 164 -6.24 -1.82 5.52
CA TYR A 164 -4.83 -1.90 5.86
C TYR A 164 -4.21 -0.49 5.93
N THR A 165 -3.11 -0.37 6.65
CA THR A 165 -2.36 0.88 6.75
C THR A 165 -1.07 0.78 5.94
N LEU A 166 -0.86 1.72 5.02
CA LEU A 166 0.40 1.91 4.33
C LEU A 166 1.19 3.02 5.01
N VAL A 167 2.45 2.73 5.34
CA VAL A 167 3.38 3.69 5.94
C VAL A 167 4.57 3.86 5.01
N ILE A 168 4.84 5.10 4.60
CA ILE A 168 6.03 5.46 3.81
C ILE A 168 6.97 6.26 4.69
N THR A 169 8.21 5.80 4.80
CA THR A 169 9.29 6.46 5.55
C THR A 169 10.48 6.72 4.64
N TYR A 170 11.31 7.70 4.97
CA TYR A 170 12.60 7.81 4.32
C TYR A 170 13.46 6.57 4.59
N MET A 171 14.29 6.21 3.63
CA MET A 171 15.30 5.18 3.79
C MET A 171 16.31 5.64 4.85
N GLN A 172 16.78 4.72 5.67
CA GLN A 172 17.87 5.01 6.61
C GLN A 172 19.14 5.35 5.83
N ALA A 173 19.83 6.42 6.24
CA ALA A 173 21.11 6.78 5.66
C ALA A 173 22.15 5.66 5.87
N PRO A 174 22.99 5.37 4.86
CA PRO A 174 24.09 4.43 5.04
C PRO A 174 25.15 5.02 5.99
N ASP A 175 25.96 4.15 6.60
CA ASP A 175 27.04 4.56 7.50
C ASP A 175 28.07 5.50 6.82
N VAL A 176 28.28 5.30 5.51
CA VAL A 176 29.08 6.18 4.67
C VAL A 176 28.15 7.00 3.80
N THR A 177 28.03 8.29 4.08
CA THR A 177 27.06 9.16 3.41
C THR A 177 27.59 9.84 2.15
N TYR A 178 28.90 10.12 2.08
CA TYR A 178 29.53 10.73 0.91
C TYR A 178 31.07 10.60 0.96
N ARG A 179 31.72 10.91 -0.17
CA ARG A 179 33.17 11.08 -0.28
C ARG A 179 33.47 12.41 -0.95
N LEU A 180 34.43 13.15 -0.43
CA LEU A 180 34.90 14.41 -1.01
C LEU A 180 36.11 14.18 -1.87
N GLN A 181 36.17 14.80 -3.04
CA GLN A 181 37.31 14.84 -3.94
C GLN A 181 37.52 16.27 -4.44
N GLY A 182 38.71 16.76 -4.30
CA GLY A 182 39.11 18.07 -4.78
C GLY A 182 40.55 18.36 -4.46
N PRO A 183 41.17 19.35 -5.10
CA PRO A 183 42.52 19.80 -4.76
C PRO A 183 42.50 20.45 -3.39
N GLN A 184 43.53 20.15 -2.59
CA GLN A 184 43.69 20.64 -1.22
C GLN A 184 45.04 21.34 -1.06
N ASN A 185 45.09 22.27 -0.13
CA ASN A 185 46.36 22.90 0.30
C ASN A 185 47.24 21.98 1.16
N SER A 186 46.67 20.88 1.67
CA SER A 186 47.39 19.93 2.49
C SER A 186 48.10 18.91 1.61
N VAL A 187 49.39 18.84 1.71
CA VAL A 187 50.28 17.86 1.07
C VAL A 187 50.99 17.03 2.13
N ASN A 188 51.31 15.80 1.80
CA ASN A 188 52.22 15.00 2.62
C ASN A 188 53.62 15.64 2.68
N GLU A 189 54.49 15.17 3.57
CA GLU A 189 55.87 15.63 3.69
C GLU A 189 56.65 15.48 2.38
N ASP A 190 56.24 14.56 1.49
CA ASP A 190 56.82 14.33 0.17
C ASP A 190 56.21 15.20 -0.94
N GLY A 191 55.28 16.09 -0.60
CA GLY A 191 54.59 16.97 -1.55
C GLY A 191 53.42 16.33 -2.32
N THR A 192 53.06 15.08 -2.01
CA THR A 192 51.87 14.43 -2.62
C THR A 192 50.58 14.89 -1.95
N ALA A 193 49.53 15.11 -2.75
CA ALA A 193 48.20 15.45 -2.24
C ALA A 193 47.67 14.31 -1.38
N LEU A 194 47.21 14.63 -0.18
CA LEU A 194 46.53 13.65 0.69
C LEU A 194 45.24 13.19 0.02
N PRO A 195 45.04 11.86 -0.17
CA PRO A 195 43.76 11.35 -0.58
C PRO A 195 42.75 11.57 0.54
N PHE A 196 41.81 12.46 0.31
CA PHE A 196 40.83 12.81 1.32
C PHE A 196 39.53 12.03 1.12
N SER A 197 39.18 11.23 2.10
CA SER A 197 37.88 10.59 2.19
C SER A 197 37.27 11.02 3.52
N TYR A 198 36.14 11.72 3.46
CA TYR A 198 35.52 12.27 4.65
C TYR A 198 34.17 11.59 4.92
N HIS A 199 33.98 11.22 6.19
CA HIS A 199 32.72 10.68 6.69
C HIS A 199 32.25 11.58 7.82
N GLY A 200 31.12 12.28 7.67
CA GLY A 200 30.59 13.10 8.74
C GLY A 200 29.98 14.42 8.26
N ASP A 201 29.55 15.22 9.21
CA ASP A 201 28.74 16.41 8.97
C ASP A 201 29.53 17.68 8.72
N SER A 202 30.86 17.64 8.89
CA SER A 202 31.74 18.80 8.69
C SER A 202 33.09 18.40 8.09
N THR A 203 33.81 19.34 7.47
CA THR A 203 35.18 19.16 6.98
C THR A 203 36.13 20.04 7.73
N ALA A 204 37.28 19.51 8.08
CA ALA A 204 38.38 20.29 8.68
C ALA A 204 39.30 20.93 7.62
N ALA A 205 39.34 20.39 6.42
CA ALA A 205 40.24 20.79 5.35
C ALA A 205 39.65 21.88 4.45
N TRP A 206 40.55 22.75 3.93
CA TRP A 206 40.24 23.70 2.89
C TRP A 206 40.59 23.12 1.52
N PHE A 207 39.68 23.24 0.60
CA PHE A 207 39.90 22.92 -0.82
C PHE A 207 40.29 24.17 -1.59
N THR A 208 41.10 24.03 -2.61
CA THR A 208 41.59 25.16 -3.42
C THR A 208 40.83 25.37 -4.72
N ASP A 209 39.88 24.49 -5.01
CA ASP A 209 39.05 24.57 -6.20
C ASP A 209 37.76 23.76 -5.97
N THR A 210 37.04 23.49 -7.04
CA THR A 210 35.83 22.70 -7.09
C THR A 210 35.93 21.39 -6.33
N VAL A 211 35.02 21.16 -5.42
CA VAL A 211 34.86 19.90 -4.70
C VAL A 211 33.77 19.06 -5.31
N THR A 212 34.12 17.81 -5.61
CA THR A 212 33.17 16.80 -6.02
C THR A 212 32.73 15.96 -4.82
N ILE A 213 31.43 15.92 -4.56
CA ILE A 213 30.80 15.14 -3.52
C ILE A 213 30.27 13.87 -4.17
N GLN A 214 30.89 12.73 -3.89
CA GLN A 214 30.54 11.45 -4.47
C GLN A 214 29.56 10.70 -3.59
N ALA A 215 28.54 10.08 -4.21
CA ALA A 215 27.70 9.11 -3.54
C ALA A 215 28.52 7.88 -3.13
N PRO A 216 28.21 7.23 -2.00
CA PRO A 216 28.79 5.93 -1.66
C PRO A 216 28.40 4.86 -2.68
N ASP A 217 29.14 3.75 -2.67
CA ASP A 217 28.90 2.66 -3.61
C ASP A 217 27.47 2.09 -3.46
N GLY A 218 26.80 1.87 -4.57
CA GLY A 218 25.41 1.42 -4.59
C GLY A 218 24.34 2.52 -4.49
N TYR A 219 24.77 3.80 -4.38
CA TYR A 219 23.87 4.94 -4.27
C TYR A 219 24.03 5.95 -5.42
N LEU A 220 23.06 6.80 -5.52
CA LEU A 220 23.07 8.04 -6.30
C LEU A 220 22.85 9.20 -5.35
N ILE A 221 23.32 10.39 -5.73
CA ILE A 221 23.20 11.63 -4.96
C ILE A 221 22.44 12.68 -5.77
N SER A 222 21.67 13.50 -5.07
CA SER A 222 20.93 14.63 -5.64
C SER A 222 20.80 15.77 -4.64
N ARG A 223 20.64 17.00 -5.12
CA ARG A 223 20.26 18.17 -4.30
C ARG A 223 18.74 18.26 -4.08
N THR A 224 17.96 17.38 -4.71
CA THR A 224 16.52 17.34 -4.57
C THR A 224 16.05 15.91 -4.32
N ASN A 225 14.95 15.74 -3.58
CA ASN A 225 14.34 14.43 -3.31
C ASN A 225 13.34 13.99 -4.40
N SER A 226 13.43 14.55 -5.59
CA SER A 226 12.54 14.23 -6.72
C SER A 226 12.64 12.75 -7.12
N LEU A 227 11.52 12.13 -7.45
CA LEU A 227 11.45 10.77 -7.99
C LEU A 227 11.99 10.66 -9.42
N SER A 228 12.13 11.79 -10.13
CA SER A 228 12.68 11.83 -11.49
C SER A 228 14.11 11.31 -11.55
N SER A 229 14.36 10.30 -12.37
CA SER A 229 15.70 9.73 -12.56
C SER A 229 16.74 10.72 -13.09
N ARG A 230 16.30 11.80 -13.75
CA ARG A 230 17.20 12.83 -14.32
C ARG A 230 17.93 13.65 -13.27
N ASN A 231 17.42 13.69 -12.05
CA ASN A 231 17.99 14.50 -10.95
C ASN A 231 19.06 13.76 -10.14
N TRP A 232 19.32 12.49 -10.45
CA TRP A 232 20.20 11.63 -9.70
C TRP A 232 21.49 11.35 -10.48
N SER A 233 22.62 11.52 -9.82
CA SER A 233 23.94 11.32 -10.39
C SER A 233 24.86 10.53 -9.42
N ALA A 234 26.02 10.13 -9.89
CA ALA A 234 27.04 9.53 -9.05
C ALA A 234 27.70 10.56 -8.12
N SER A 235 27.66 11.83 -8.50
CA SER A 235 28.27 12.93 -7.75
C SER A 235 27.56 14.25 -8.01
N ILE A 236 27.74 15.20 -7.08
CA ILE A 236 27.41 16.62 -7.23
C ILE A 236 28.67 17.45 -6.97
N SER A 237 28.72 18.68 -7.45
CA SER A 237 29.88 19.56 -7.29
C SER A 237 29.50 20.80 -6.49
N CYS A 238 30.44 21.29 -5.69
CA CYS A 238 30.43 22.60 -5.06
C CYS A 238 31.59 23.44 -5.59
N THR A 239 31.28 24.64 -6.04
CA THR A 239 32.24 25.57 -6.63
C THR A 239 32.29 26.92 -5.90
N GLU A 240 31.40 27.11 -4.92
CA GLU A 240 31.30 28.38 -4.22
C GLU A 240 32.42 28.54 -3.20
N GLU A 241 33.08 29.70 -3.22
CA GLU A 241 34.15 30.05 -2.32
C GLU A 241 33.61 30.34 -0.91
N GLY A 242 34.43 30.03 0.11
CA GLY A 242 34.09 30.24 1.50
C GLY A 242 33.56 28.98 2.19
N HIS A 243 32.71 29.20 3.19
CA HIS A 243 32.09 28.15 3.99
C HIS A 243 30.74 27.81 3.35
N ASN A 244 30.56 26.55 2.97
CA ASN A 244 29.37 26.08 2.27
C ASN A 244 28.61 25.05 3.12
N GLU A 245 27.30 25.22 3.17
CA GLU A 245 26.37 24.21 3.66
C GLU A 245 25.68 23.54 2.47
N ILE A 246 25.82 22.22 2.36
CA ILE A 246 25.33 21.44 1.23
C ILE A 246 24.27 20.44 1.68
N SER A 247 23.03 20.71 1.36
CA SER A 247 21.95 19.73 1.53
C SER A 247 21.86 18.80 0.32
N TYR A 248 21.69 17.52 0.58
CA TYR A 248 21.59 16.50 -0.44
C TYR A 248 20.78 15.30 0.03
N TYR A 249 20.46 14.40 -0.89
CA TYR A 249 19.76 13.14 -0.67
C TYR A 249 20.50 11.99 -1.33
N LEU A 250 20.38 10.79 -0.77
CA LEU A 250 20.90 9.57 -1.37
C LEU A 250 19.75 8.68 -1.82
N ARG A 251 19.92 8.05 -2.98
CA ARG A 251 18.99 7.05 -3.52
C ARG A 251 19.68 5.72 -3.68
N ASN A 252 19.15 4.68 -3.09
CA ASN A 252 19.64 3.33 -3.27
C ASN A 252 19.33 2.85 -4.70
N ARG A 253 20.35 2.39 -5.43
CA ARG A 253 20.20 1.93 -6.82
C ARG A 253 19.36 0.67 -6.95
N LYS A 254 19.30 -0.16 -5.89
CA LYS A 254 18.60 -1.45 -5.90
C LYS A 254 17.14 -1.32 -5.44
N SER A 255 16.90 -0.70 -4.29
CA SER A 255 15.55 -0.55 -3.72
C SER A 255 14.80 0.66 -4.30
N GLY A 256 15.51 1.67 -4.80
CA GLY A 256 14.94 2.95 -5.18
C GLY A 256 14.68 3.87 -3.98
N GLY A 257 14.84 3.38 -2.75
CA GLY A 257 14.62 4.14 -1.52
C GLY A 257 15.48 5.40 -1.45
N ILE A 258 14.92 6.47 -0.91
CA ILE A 258 15.54 7.80 -0.80
C ILE A 258 15.65 8.16 0.68
N THR A 259 16.80 8.69 1.09
CA THR A 259 17.01 9.19 2.46
C THR A 259 16.21 10.47 2.73
N ASP A 260 16.05 10.81 4.00
CA ASP A 260 15.79 12.19 4.39
C ASP A 260 16.96 13.09 3.99
N VAL A 261 16.77 14.40 4.12
CA VAL A 261 17.81 15.38 3.84
C VAL A 261 19.06 15.11 4.68
N LEU A 262 20.19 15.05 4.01
CA LEU A 262 21.51 14.97 4.62
C LEU A 262 22.24 16.28 4.37
N THR A 263 23.07 16.71 5.30
CA THR A 263 23.78 18.01 5.20
C THR A 263 25.26 17.85 5.47
N ILE A 264 26.08 18.43 4.58
CA ILE A 264 27.50 18.68 4.84
C ILE A 264 27.56 20.10 5.37
N TYR A 265 27.97 20.22 6.62
CA TYR A 265 28.18 21.51 7.25
C TYR A 265 29.65 21.95 7.03
N ASP A 266 29.85 23.22 6.72
CA ASP A 266 31.18 23.84 6.71
C ASP A 266 32.15 23.24 5.69
N LEU A 267 31.67 22.95 4.45
CA LEU A 267 32.57 22.63 3.33
C LEU A 267 33.32 23.90 2.91
N LYS A 268 34.65 23.88 3.06
CA LYS A 268 35.51 25.07 2.91
C LYS A 268 36.22 25.06 1.57
N ILE A 269 36.02 26.11 0.78
CA ILE A 269 36.71 26.30 -0.51
C ILE A 269 37.36 27.70 -0.51
N ASP A 270 38.69 27.74 -0.75
CA ASP A 270 39.44 28.95 -0.91
C ASP A 270 40.23 28.86 -2.21
N LYS A 271 39.77 29.61 -3.21
CA LYS A 271 40.39 29.66 -4.55
C LYS A 271 41.45 30.71 -4.69
N GLU A 272 41.55 31.62 -3.71
CA GLU A 272 42.55 32.65 -3.72
C GLU A 272 43.91 32.05 -3.32
N ASN A 273 44.84 32.03 -4.25
CA ASN A 273 46.25 31.79 -3.89
C ASN A 273 46.69 32.88 -2.94
N PRO A 274 47.28 32.55 -1.81
CA PRO A 274 47.88 33.55 -0.93
C PRO A 274 49.04 34.21 -1.68
N THR A 275 48.73 35.29 -2.40
CA THR A 275 49.68 35.98 -3.28
C THR A 275 50.65 36.89 -2.51
N ASP A 276 50.47 37.06 -1.20
CA ASP A 276 51.35 37.95 -0.45
C ASP A 276 51.58 37.49 1.03
N LEU A 277 52.37 36.45 1.19
CA LEU A 277 53.16 36.34 2.43
C LEU A 277 54.33 37.31 2.32
N GLN A 278 54.08 38.60 2.56
CA GLN A 278 55.17 39.50 2.91
C GLN A 278 55.63 39.15 4.32
N MET A 279 56.70 38.34 4.39
CA MET A 279 57.47 38.23 5.62
C MET A 279 58.25 39.55 5.80
N SER A 280 57.70 40.45 6.63
CA SER A 280 58.51 41.54 7.17
C SER A 280 59.44 40.95 8.20
N CYS A 281 60.76 40.92 7.87
CA CYS A 281 61.84 40.72 8.84
C CYS A 281 61.96 41.92 9.73
#